data_ba25d2b97cb3f9992d3ff3d7a8da0f8f
#
_entry.id   ba25d2b97cb3f9992d3ff3d7a8da0f8f
#
_cell.length_a   1.000
_cell.length_b   1.000
_cell.length_c   1.000
_cell.angle_alpha   90.00
_cell.angle_beta   90.00
_cell.angle_gamma   90.00
#
_symmetry.space_group_name_H-M   'P 1'
#
loop_
_entity.id
_entity.type
_entity.pdbx_description
1 polymer ?
#
loop_
_entity_poly.entity_id
_entity_poly.type
_entity_poly.pdbx_seq_one_letter_code
_entity_poly.pdbx_strand_id
1 'polypeptide(L)'
;MWLTGDELLLNTRFDIPAKHLYARYRASKYDTFYGHWIYSQHLAHWNGFKEYDDPTKSSEAAFVERYDELLDDVRDNGFDKERSSVPITEYRQPLNGSHRIAACLFHNKPIWSSIEEDSAGQRDCSSYFFRRQGMPEEVLDAMALEYCRLRNKTRIVTLFPTATTNAETAMKVRDILSKHGMLIHEKGIGGHLGTNFAHNLMIQTYDGEDWIGDPSNSYAGAMQKAQLCFRDIDAPTVAFMVEFDDDESSRKAKEEIRELFGVGNHSVHINDTFEETMKLARLFFNKNSLIFCFYGKVENFENFRGMLDEYQSGIGDGNEDFCVTASSVLSM
;
A
#
# COMPACT_ATOMS: atom_id res chain seq x y z
N MET A 1 12.47 -23.77 12.48
CA MET A 1 13.54 -22.97 11.82
C MET A 1 13.35 -21.49 12.14
N TRP A 2 14.44 -20.73 12.20
CA TRP A 2 14.36 -19.28 12.37
C TRP A 2 14.16 -18.59 11.03
N LEU A 3 13.19 -17.66 10.94
CA LEU A 3 12.87 -16.85 9.78
C LEU A 3 12.76 -15.36 10.17
N THR A 4 12.86 -14.48 9.21
CA THR A 4 12.51 -13.06 9.38
C THR A 4 11.02 -12.85 9.10
N GLY A 5 10.46 -11.76 9.61
CA GLY A 5 9.07 -11.42 9.31
C GLY A 5 8.82 -11.17 7.83
N ASP A 6 9.82 -10.65 7.10
CA ASP A 6 9.74 -10.43 5.65
C ASP A 6 9.53 -11.71 4.86
N GLU A 7 10.16 -12.83 5.28
CA GLU A 7 9.98 -14.13 4.64
C GLU A 7 8.56 -14.70 4.81
N LEU A 8 7.80 -14.17 5.77
CA LEU A 8 6.44 -14.58 6.12
C LEU A 8 5.34 -13.61 5.67
N LEU A 9 5.72 -12.46 5.13
CA LEU A 9 4.79 -11.46 4.63
C LEU A 9 4.47 -11.72 3.15
N LEU A 10 3.37 -12.42 2.90
CA LEU A 10 2.89 -12.79 1.57
C LEU A 10 1.56 -12.07 1.23
N ASN A 11 1.17 -12.08 -0.04
CA ASN A 11 -0.12 -11.51 -0.48
C ASN A 11 -1.34 -12.16 0.18
N THR A 12 -1.23 -13.44 0.55
CA THR A 12 -2.26 -14.19 1.29
C THR A 12 -2.32 -13.82 2.77
N ARG A 13 -1.40 -12.97 3.24
CA ARG A 13 -1.31 -12.51 4.63
C ARG A 13 -1.37 -10.98 4.72
N PHE A 14 -2.28 -10.40 3.96
CA PHE A 14 -2.55 -8.97 3.96
C PHE A 14 -3.12 -8.46 5.31
N ASP A 15 -3.45 -9.37 6.22
CA ASP A 15 -3.82 -9.10 7.61
C ASP A 15 -2.65 -8.64 8.51
N ILE A 16 -1.39 -8.98 8.14
CA ILE A 16 -0.19 -8.60 8.91
C ILE A 16 0.03 -7.08 8.90
N PRO A 17 -0.05 -6.37 7.76
CA PRO A 17 0.04 -4.91 7.71
C PRO A 17 -0.89 -4.16 8.68
N ALA A 18 -2.15 -4.60 8.86
CA ALA A 18 -3.06 -3.95 9.81
C ALA A 18 -2.53 -4.00 11.25
N LYS A 19 -1.98 -5.14 11.64
CA LYS A 19 -1.39 -5.35 12.97
C LYS A 19 -0.09 -4.57 13.14
N HIS A 20 0.76 -4.56 12.11
CA HIS A 20 2.00 -3.79 12.13
C HIS A 20 1.72 -2.28 12.21
N LEU A 21 0.74 -1.79 11.47
CA LEU A 21 0.30 -0.40 11.52
C LEU A 21 -0.20 -0.03 12.92
N TYR A 22 -0.98 -0.90 13.57
CA TYR A 22 -1.38 -0.72 14.97
C TYR A 22 -0.15 -0.58 15.89
N ALA A 23 0.82 -1.49 15.81
CA ALA A 23 2.03 -1.45 16.63
C ALA A 23 2.81 -0.14 16.43
N ARG A 24 2.93 0.32 15.19
CA ARG A 24 3.60 1.57 14.84
C ARG A 24 2.91 2.81 15.43
N TYR A 25 1.58 2.87 15.34
CA TYR A 25 0.82 3.98 15.92
C TYR A 25 0.78 3.93 17.44
N ARG A 26 0.70 2.72 18.05
CA ARG A 26 0.82 2.54 19.50
C ARG A 26 2.14 3.10 20.05
N ALA A 27 3.22 2.92 19.32
CA ALA A 27 4.54 3.46 19.69
C ALA A 27 4.69 4.97 19.40
N SER A 28 3.75 5.57 18.68
CA SER A 28 3.76 7.00 18.35
C SER A 28 3.48 7.87 19.59
N LYS A 29 4.07 9.06 19.64
CA LYS A 29 3.83 10.05 20.69
C LYS A 29 2.47 10.76 20.54
N TYR A 30 1.86 10.73 19.36
CA TYR A 30 0.79 11.67 19.01
C TYR A 30 -0.58 11.03 18.90
N ASP A 31 -0.82 10.19 17.91
CA ASP A 31 -2.16 9.66 17.63
C ASP A 31 -2.13 8.14 17.52
N THR A 32 -2.78 7.48 18.46
CA THR A 32 -2.99 6.03 18.43
C THR A 32 -4.32 5.66 17.80
N PHE A 33 -5.26 6.59 17.64
CA PHE A 33 -6.63 6.31 17.21
C PHE A 33 -6.69 5.70 15.80
N TYR A 34 -5.93 6.26 14.85
CA TYR A 34 -5.94 5.75 13.47
C TYR A 34 -5.47 4.30 13.38
N GLY A 35 -4.36 3.98 14.02
CA GLY A 35 -3.84 2.61 14.06
C GLY A 35 -4.80 1.64 14.75
N HIS A 36 -5.41 2.07 15.85
CA HIS A 36 -6.44 1.31 16.57
C HIS A 36 -7.67 1.06 15.68
N TRP A 37 -8.17 2.09 15.00
CA TRP A 37 -9.31 1.98 14.10
C TRP A 37 -9.06 0.98 12.96
N ILE A 38 -7.90 1.06 12.28
CA ILE A 38 -7.52 0.11 11.21
C ILE A 38 -7.50 -1.33 11.74
N TYR A 39 -6.89 -1.54 12.91
CA TYR A 39 -6.81 -2.85 13.53
C TYR A 39 -8.19 -3.40 13.93
N SER A 40 -9.03 -2.55 14.50
CA SER A 40 -10.42 -2.87 14.86
C SER A 40 -11.24 -3.27 13.62
N GLN A 41 -11.19 -2.47 12.56
CA GLN A 41 -11.87 -2.77 11.30
C GLN A 41 -11.37 -4.09 10.70
N HIS A 42 -10.07 -4.35 10.74
CA HIS A 42 -9.51 -5.62 10.29
C HIS A 42 -10.11 -6.80 11.08
N LEU A 43 -10.15 -6.75 12.41
CA LEU A 43 -10.70 -7.82 13.25
C LEU A 43 -12.21 -8.02 13.02
N ALA A 44 -12.97 -6.93 12.91
CA ALA A 44 -14.41 -6.97 12.66
C ALA A 44 -14.73 -7.75 11.37
N HIS A 45 -13.96 -7.51 10.29
CA HIS A 45 -14.17 -8.15 8.98
C HIS A 45 -13.47 -9.52 8.86
N TRP A 46 -12.51 -9.82 9.74
CA TRP A 46 -11.84 -11.12 9.76
C TRP A 46 -12.63 -12.18 10.54
N ASN A 47 -12.89 -11.93 11.81
CA ASN A 47 -13.46 -12.93 12.72
C ASN A 47 -14.56 -12.38 13.65
N GLY A 48 -14.97 -11.12 13.48
CA GLY A 48 -16.00 -10.48 14.33
C GLY A 48 -15.58 -10.43 15.81
N PHE A 49 -14.30 -10.21 16.09
CA PHE A 49 -13.69 -10.19 17.43
C PHE A 49 -13.83 -11.51 18.20
N LYS A 50 -13.81 -12.64 17.50
CA LYS A 50 -13.88 -13.97 18.12
C LYS A 50 -12.76 -14.86 17.63
N GLU A 51 -11.94 -15.38 18.55
CA GLU A 51 -10.95 -16.40 18.22
C GLU A 51 -11.58 -17.79 18.42
N TYR A 52 -11.45 -18.67 17.40
CA TYR A 52 -12.07 -19.98 17.43
C TYR A 52 -11.51 -20.88 18.55
N ASP A 53 -10.19 -20.81 18.74
CA ASP A 53 -9.46 -21.69 19.68
C ASP A 53 -9.18 -21.03 21.04
N ASP A 54 -9.61 -19.78 21.24
CA ASP A 54 -9.38 -19.03 22.48
C ASP A 54 -10.63 -18.23 22.89
N PRO A 55 -11.52 -18.83 23.71
CA PRO A 55 -12.75 -18.18 24.14
C PRO A 55 -12.52 -16.91 24.99
N THR A 56 -11.30 -16.69 25.49
CA THR A 56 -10.96 -15.45 26.23
C THR A 56 -10.83 -14.25 25.31
N LYS A 57 -10.55 -14.47 24.01
CA LYS A 57 -10.54 -13.43 22.96
C LYS A 57 -11.91 -13.32 22.29
N SER A 58 -12.86 -12.73 22.99
CA SER A 58 -14.26 -12.63 22.55
C SER A 58 -14.76 -11.16 22.44
N SER A 59 -13.86 -10.18 22.50
CA SER A 59 -14.17 -8.76 22.35
C SER A 59 -12.97 -8.00 21.77
N GLU A 60 -13.24 -6.83 21.20
CA GLU A 60 -12.18 -5.92 20.72
C GLU A 60 -11.15 -5.62 21.80
N ALA A 61 -11.60 -5.27 23.02
CA ALA A 61 -10.72 -4.97 24.13
C ALA A 61 -9.79 -6.14 24.48
N ALA A 62 -10.28 -7.37 24.47
CA ALA A 62 -9.47 -8.55 24.74
C ALA A 62 -8.40 -8.79 23.66
N PHE A 63 -8.71 -8.52 22.37
CA PHE A 63 -7.71 -8.60 21.31
C PHE A 63 -6.63 -7.52 21.45
N VAL A 64 -7.03 -6.29 21.78
CA VAL A 64 -6.11 -5.17 21.99
C VAL A 64 -5.18 -5.46 23.16
N GLU A 65 -5.72 -5.83 24.33
CA GLU A 65 -4.95 -6.13 25.53
C GLU A 65 -3.91 -7.26 25.27
N ARG A 66 -4.36 -8.36 24.65
CA ARG A 66 -3.47 -9.50 24.32
C ARG A 66 -2.40 -9.13 23.30
N TYR A 67 -2.73 -8.25 22.35
CA TYR A 67 -1.73 -7.82 21.37
C TYR A 67 -0.73 -6.84 21.97
N ASP A 68 -1.16 -5.98 22.86
CA ASP A 68 -0.29 -5.07 23.62
C ASP A 68 0.70 -5.84 24.51
N GLU A 69 0.21 -6.85 25.26
CA GLU A 69 1.07 -7.74 26.03
C GLU A 69 2.12 -8.45 25.15
N LEU A 70 1.70 -8.93 23.95
CA LEU A 70 2.60 -9.58 23.00
C LEU A 70 3.65 -8.64 22.45
N LEU A 71 3.28 -7.39 22.11
CA LEU A 71 4.21 -6.37 21.62
C LEU A 71 5.27 -6.05 22.67
N ASP A 72 4.87 -5.90 23.92
CA ASP A 72 5.79 -5.63 25.03
C ASP A 72 6.71 -6.84 25.31
N ASP A 73 6.17 -8.07 25.31
CA ASP A 73 6.95 -9.29 25.50
C ASP A 73 8.00 -9.48 24.37
N VAL A 74 7.59 -9.31 23.10
CA VAL A 74 8.52 -9.42 21.96
C VAL A 74 9.59 -8.32 21.98
N ARG A 75 9.25 -7.11 22.40
CA ARG A 75 10.23 -6.01 22.58
C ARG A 75 11.31 -6.42 23.57
N ASP A 76 10.90 -6.92 24.75
CA ASP A 76 11.76 -7.11 25.91
C ASP A 76 12.51 -8.45 25.84
N ASN A 77 11.87 -9.52 25.37
CA ASN A 77 12.39 -10.89 25.42
C ASN A 77 12.68 -11.50 24.03
N GLY A 78 12.14 -10.90 22.94
CA GLY A 78 12.16 -11.51 21.61
C GLY A 78 11.16 -12.65 21.47
N PHE A 79 11.32 -13.45 20.40
CA PHE A 79 10.46 -14.62 20.17
C PHE A 79 10.93 -15.83 20.98
N ASP A 80 10.08 -16.31 21.87
CA ASP A 80 10.38 -17.49 22.69
C ASP A 80 9.91 -18.80 22.00
N LYS A 81 10.88 -19.54 21.45
CA LYS A 81 10.64 -20.81 20.74
C LYS A 81 10.14 -21.96 21.65
N GLU A 82 10.39 -21.88 22.96
CA GLU A 82 9.94 -22.91 23.92
C GLU A 82 8.45 -22.72 24.26
N ARG A 83 7.93 -21.49 24.10
CA ARG A 83 6.52 -21.20 24.36
C ARG A 83 5.63 -21.38 23.13
N SER A 84 6.16 -21.11 21.93
CA SER A 84 5.35 -21.17 20.70
C SER A 84 6.18 -21.27 19.43
N SER A 85 5.52 -21.69 18.35
CA SER A 85 6.03 -21.59 16.99
C SER A 85 4.99 -20.94 16.07
N VAL A 86 5.42 -20.37 14.94
CA VAL A 86 4.52 -19.97 13.86
C VAL A 86 4.42 -21.15 12.89
N PRO A 87 3.24 -21.79 12.76
CA PRO A 87 3.05 -22.87 11.80
C PRO A 87 3.05 -22.32 10.38
N ILE A 88 3.81 -22.94 9.49
CA ILE A 88 3.96 -22.58 8.09
C ILE A 88 3.86 -23.81 7.19
N THR A 89 3.49 -23.60 5.92
CA THR A 89 3.62 -24.64 4.89
C THR A 89 5.08 -24.84 4.48
N GLU A 90 5.36 -25.87 3.67
CA GLU A 90 6.65 -26.04 2.99
C GLU A 90 7.06 -24.85 2.11
N TYR A 91 6.08 -24.07 1.61
CA TYR A 91 6.28 -22.84 0.82
C TYR A 91 6.37 -21.57 1.69
N ARG A 92 6.60 -21.72 3.00
CA ARG A 92 6.70 -20.64 4.00
C ARG A 92 5.43 -19.81 4.16
N GLN A 93 4.26 -20.31 3.73
CA GLN A 93 3.00 -19.60 3.95
C GLN A 93 2.55 -19.78 5.40
N PRO A 94 2.36 -18.68 6.17
CA PRO A 94 1.89 -18.79 7.55
C PRO A 94 0.44 -19.30 7.61
N LEU A 95 0.23 -20.35 8.39
CA LEU A 95 -1.09 -20.91 8.65
C LEU A 95 -1.79 -20.20 9.83
N ASN A 96 -0.99 -19.70 10.78
CA ASN A 96 -1.46 -18.96 11.95
C ASN A 96 -0.35 -18.01 12.44
N GLY A 97 -0.63 -17.22 13.49
CA GLY A 97 0.38 -16.44 14.20
C GLY A 97 0.66 -15.04 13.63
N SER A 98 -0.27 -14.44 12.89
CA SER A 98 -0.09 -13.11 12.28
C SER A 98 0.23 -11.98 13.28
N HIS A 99 -0.29 -12.04 14.50
CA HIS A 99 0.08 -11.09 15.56
C HIS A 99 1.54 -11.23 15.96
N ARG A 100 2.04 -12.48 16.10
CA ARG A 100 3.45 -12.77 16.40
C ARG A 100 4.36 -12.30 15.28
N ILE A 101 3.95 -12.53 14.02
CA ILE A 101 4.71 -12.07 12.85
C ILE A 101 4.77 -10.53 12.84
N ALA A 102 3.63 -9.85 13.03
CA ALA A 102 3.59 -8.40 13.03
C ALA A 102 4.41 -7.78 14.19
N ALA A 103 4.35 -8.37 15.40
CA ALA A 103 5.14 -7.93 16.55
C ALA A 103 6.65 -8.09 16.30
N CYS A 104 7.05 -9.24 15.73
CA CYS A 104 8.46 -9.49 15.40
C CYS A 104 8.96 -8.60 14.26
N LEU A 105 8.14 -8.33 13.23
CA LEU A 105 8.44 -7.35 12.18
C LEU A 105 8.69 -5.97 12.79
N PHE A 106 7.77 -5.51 13.64
CA PHE A 106 7.85 -4.19 14.25
C PHE A 106 9.10 -4.01 15.12
N HIS A 107 9.48 -5.05 15.90
CA HIS A 107 10.66 -5.03 16.77
C HIS A 107 11.94 -5.56 16.11
N ASN A 108 11.90 -5.87 14.81
CA ASN A 108 13.01 -6.46 14.06
C ASN A 108 13.60 -7.70 14.76
N LYS A 109 12.73 -8.64 15.18
CA LYS A 109 13.10 -9.89 15.84
C LYS A 109 12.87 -11.08 14.91
N PRO A 110 13.75 -12.11 14.97
CA PRO A 110 13.52 -13.36 14.23
C PRO A 110 12.35 -14.14 14.83
N ILE A 111 11.75 -15.00 14.00
CA ILE A 111 10.55 -15.78 14.32
C ILE A 111 10.88 -17.27 14.24
N TRP A 112 10.56 -18.03 15.27
CA TRP A 112 10.65 -19.48 15.20
C TRP A 112 9.42 -20.06 14.51
N SER A 113 9.63 -20.81 13.41
CA SER A 113 8.56 -21.41 12.61
C SER A 113 8.71 -22.92 12.53
N SER A 114 7.58 -23.62 12.54
CA SER A 114 7.44 -25.07 12.32
C SER A 114 6.75 -25.35 11.00
N ILE A 115 7.26 -26.33 10.23
CA ILE A 115 6.58 -26.77 9.00
C ILE A 115 5.49 -27.75 9.42
N GLU A 116 4.27 -27.51 8.89
CA GLU A 116 3.13 -28.42 9.05
C GLU A 116 2.79 -29.04 7.70
N GLU A 117 2.74 -30.37 7.66
CA GLU A 117 2.50 -31.15 6.43
C GLU A 117 1.05 -31.07 5.95
N ASP A 118 0.11 -30.84 6.85
CA ASP A 118 -1.32 -30.78 6.51
C ASP A 118 -1.78 -29.34 6.30
N SER A 119 -1.86 -28.97 5.01
CA SER A 119 -2.26 -27.63 4.57
C SER A 119 -3.77 -27.48 4.31
N ALA A 120 -4.61 -28.35 4.88
CA ALA A 120 -6.08 -28.27 4.72
C ALA A 120 -6.70 -26.93 5.17
N GLY A 121 -5.88 -26.02 5.68
CA GLY A 121 -6.27 -24.69 6.19
C GLY A 121 -5.53 -23.51 5.61
N GLN A 122 -5.11 -23.52 4.33
CA GLN A 122 -4.63 -22.30 3.69
C GLN A 122 -5.69 -21.19 3.78
N ARG A 123 -5.52 -20.28 4.73
CA ARG A 123 -6.43 -19.14 4.92
C ARG A 123 -6.04 -18.05 3.95
N ASP A 124 -6.93 -17.74 3.02
CA ASP A 124 -6.82 -16.54 2.19
C ASP A 124 -7.19 -15.32 3.04
N CYS A 125 -6.17 -14.53 3.40
CA CYS A 125 -6.31 -13.22 4.04
C CYS A 125 -5.80 -12.14 3.08
N SER A 126 -5.99 -12.32 1.77
CA SER A 126 -5.60 -11.33 0.75
C SER A 126 -6.47 -10.06 0.82
N SER A 127 -6.03 -9.00 0.14
CA SER A 127 -6.82 -7.78 -0.01
C SER A 127 -8.17 -8.05 -0.71
N TYR A 128 -8.18 -9.01 -1.64
CA TYR A 128 -9.40 -9.46 -2.34
C TYR A 128 -10.38 -10.16 -1.41
N PHE A 129 -9.87 -10.98 -0.49
CA PHE A 129 -10.70 -11.60 0.54
C PHE A 129 -11.38 -10.53 1.40
N PHE A 130 -10.62 -9.58 1.95
CA PHE A 130 -11.18 -8.53 2.81
C PHE A 130 -12.17 -7.62 2.06
N ARG A 131 -11.92 -7.31 0.78
CA ARG A 131 -12.87 -6.57 -0.05
C ARG A 131 -14.20 -7.34 -0.20
N ARG A 132 -14.16 -8.66 -0.42
CA ARG A 132 -15.37 -9.51 -0.45
C ARG A 132 -16.10 -9.57 0.90
N GLN A 133 -15.40 -9.41 2.01
CA GLN A 133 -16.00 -9.28 3.35
C GLN A 133 -16.59 -7.89 3.62
N GLY A 134 -16.53 -6.96 2.67
CA GLY A 134 -17.07 -5.61 2.82
C GLY A 134 -16.17 -4.63 3.61
N MET A 135 -14.87 -4.92 3.75
CA MET A 135 -13.95 -4.01 4.41
C MET A 135 -13.90 -2.66 3.66
N PRO A 136 -13.98 -1.53 4.36
CA PRO A 136 -13.88 -0.21 3.74
C PRO A 136 -12.59 -0.03 2.92
N GLU A 137 -12.70 0.56 1.72
CA GLU A 137 -11.54 0.78 0.85
C GLU A 137 -10.43 1.59 1.53
N GLU A 138 -10.73 2.56 2.37
CA GLU A 138 -9.72 3.32 3.10
C GLU A 138 -8.93 2.49 4.11
N VAL A 139 -9.51 1.41 4.65
CA VAL A 139 -8.81 0.44 5.50
C VAL A 139 -7.88 -0.43 4.64
N LEU A 140 -8.38 -0.92 3.50
CA LEU A 140 -7.57 -1.66 2.53
C LEU A 140 -6.39 -0.81 2.02
N ASP A 141 -6.64 0.46 1.72
CA ASP A 141 -5.62 1.43 1.31
C ASP A 141 -4.53 1.61 2.38
N ALA A 142 -4.93 1.79 3.64
CA ALA A 142 -3.99 1.92 4.75
C ALA A 142 -3.13 0.66 4.92
N MET A 143 -3.73 -0.52 4.80
CA MET A 143 -3.04 -1.81 4.84
C MET A 143 -2.08 -1.97 3.64
N ALA A 144 -2.49 -1.53 2.44
CA ALA A 144 -1.66 -1.55 1.24
C ALA A 144 -0.44 -0.63 1.38
N LEU A 145 -0.65 0.59 1.87
CA LEU A 145 0.44 1.54 2.11
C LEU A 145 1.44 0.99 3.14
N GLU A 146 0.95 0.35 4.21
CA GLU A 146 1.81 -0.28 5.19
C GLU A 146 2.56 -1.50 4.64
N TYR A 147 1.92 -2.30 3.77
CA TYR A 147 2.58 -3.40 3.05
C TYR A 147 3.76 -2.88 2.21
N CYS A 148 3.57 -1.78 1.46
CA CYS A 148 4.65 -1.15 0.69
C CYS A 148 5.84 -0.75 1.58
N ARG A 149 5.60 -0.22 2.78
CA ARG A 149 6.67 0.14 3.73
C ARG A 149 7.50 -1.06 4.17
N LEU A 150 6.85 -2.22 4.27
CA LEU A 150 7.48 -3.46 4.73
C LEU A 150 8.20 -4.22 3.60
N ARG A 151 7.91 -3.92 2.32
CA ARG A 151 8.37 -4.70 1.16
C ARG A 151 9.00 -3.82 0.09
N ASN A 152 10.32 -3.74 0.05
CA ASN A 152 11.07 -2.88 -0.88
C ASN A 152 11.04 -3.35 -2.35
N LYS A 153 10.59 -4.57 -2.61
CA LYS A 153 10.40 -5.13 -3.96
C LYS A 153 9.02 -4.79 -4.56
N THR A 154 8.14 -4.12 -3.82
CA THR A 154 6.87 -3.67 -4.35
C THR A 154 7.06 -2.56 -5.38
N ARG A 155 6.20 -2.60 -6.41
CA ARG A 155 6.07 -1.53 -7.41
C ARG A 155 4.60 -1.19 -7.58
N ILE A 156 4.32 0.05 -7.93
CA ILE A 156 2.99 0.51 -8.31
C ILE A 156 2.89 0.49 -9.82
N VAL A 157 1.93 -0.26 -10.32
CA VAL A 157 1.60 -0.33 -11.74
C VAL A 157 0.38 0.53 -11.98
N THR A 158 0.53 1.63 -12.71
CA THR A 158 -0.57 2.54 -13.05
C THR A 158 -1.04 2.24 -14.46
N LEU A 159 -2.26 1.73 -14.61
CA LEU A 159 -2.91 1.54 -15.89
C LEU A 159 -3.77 2.78 -16.20
N PHE A 160 -3.47 3.44 -17.31
CA PHE A 160 -4.14 4.68 -17.68
C PHE A 160 -5.47 4.44 -18.41
N PRO A 161 -6.40 5.41 -18.40
CA PRO A 161 -7.71 5.30 -19.06
C PRO A 161 -7.68 4.86 -20.51
N THR A 162 -6.70 5.27 -21.29
CA THR A 162 -6.50 4.79 -22.67
C THR A 162 -6.45 3.27 -22.79
N ALA A 163 -6.02 2.56 -21.73
CA ALA A 163 -5.92 1.11 -21.67
C ALA A 163 -7.13 0.43 -20.98
N THR A 164 -7.93 1.16 -20.21
CA THR A 164 -9.00 0.57 -19.40
C THR A 164 -10.40 0.68 -20.02
N THR A 165 -10.52 1.23 -21.22
CA THR A 165 -11.78 1.34 -21.97
C THR A 165 -12.43 -0.03 -22.24
N ASN A 166 -11.64 -1.11 -22.29
CA ASN A 166 -12.12 -2.46 -22.48
C ASN A 166 -11.86 -3.31 -21.23
N ALA A 167 -12.93 -3.67 -20.51
CA ALA A 167 -12.84 -4.44 -19.27
C ALA A 167 -12.19 -5.83 -19.46
N GLU A 168 -12.46 -6.52 -20.58
CA GLU A 168 -11.86 -7.82 -20.86
C GLU A 168 -10.34 -7.71 -21.01
N THR A 169 -9.86 -6.68 -21.73
CA THR A 169 -8.43 -6.45 -21.89
C THR A 169 -7.79 -6.04 -20.57
N ALA A 170 -8.48 -5.24 -19.75
CA ALA A 170 -8.02 -4.89 -18.40
C ALA A 170 -7.86 -6.13 -17.48
N MET A 171 -8.71 -7.15 -17.63
CA MET A 171 -8.53 -8.43 -16.90
C MET A 171 -7.24 -9.15 -17.29
N LYS A 172 -6.85 -9.13 -18.55
CA LYS A 172 -5.59 -9.74 -19.02
C LYS A 172 -4.35 -9.11 -18.39
N VAL A 173 -4.43 -7.85 -17.95
CA VAL A 173 -3.34 -7.19 -17.21
C VAL A 173 -3.06 -7.89 -15.88
N ARG A 174 -4.10 -8.33 -15.15
CA ARG A 174 -3.93 -9.11 -13.92
C ARG A 174 -3.20 -10.42 -14.16
N ASP A 175 -3.49 -11.10 -15.27
CA ASP A 175 -2.84 -12.36 -15.62
C ASP A 175 -1.36 -12.13 -15.95
N ILE A 176 -1.04 -11.05 -16.70
CA ILE A 176 0.35 -10.65 -16.99
C ILE A 176 1.08 -10.31 -15.69
N LEU A 177 0.50 -9.49 -14.84
CA LEU A 177 1.11 -9.11 -13.56
C LEU A 177 1.35 -10.33 -12.66
N SER A 178 0.38 -11.25 -12.59
CA SER A 178 0.49 -12.49 -11.81
C SER A 178 1.50 -13.50 -12.39
N LYS A 179 1.78 -13.43 -13.68
CA LYS A 179 2.83 -14.23 -14.35
C LYS A 179 4.24 -13.77 -13.99
N HIS A 180 4.42 -12.46 -13.81
CA HIS A 180 5.73 -11.84 -13.61
C HIS A 180 6.02 -11.43 -12.16
N GLY A 181 5.02 -11.44 -11.28
CA GLY A 181 5.15 -11.03 -9.91
C GLY A 181 3.97 -11.47 -9.05
N MET A 182 3.97 -11.07 -7.80
CA MET A 182 2.91 -11.35 -6.85
C MET A 182 1.98 -10.14 -6.74
N LEU A 183 0.74 -10.26 -7.26
CA LEU A 183 -0.28 -9.21 -7.14
C LEU A 183 -0.80 -9.15 -5.71
N ILE A 184 -0.64 -8.00 -5.07
CA ILE A 184 -0.96 -7.78 -3.65
C ILE A 184 -2.31 -7.09 -3.49
N HIS A 185 -2.51 -5.98 -4.22
CA HIS A 185 -3.68 -5.13 -4.09
C HIS A 185 -3.96 -4.40 -5.40
N GLU A 186 -5.20 -3.96 -5.57
CA GLU A 186 -5.57 -3.08 -6.69
C GLU A 186 -6.59 -2.05 -6.25
N LYS A 187 -6.56 -0.89 -6.88
CA LYS A 187 -7.52 0.17 -6.67
C LYS A 187 -7.92 0.80 -8.00
N GLY A 188 -9.21 0.76 -8.30
CA GLY A 188 -9.80 1.49 -9.41
C GLY A 188 -10.19 2.91 -8.96
N ILE A 189 -9.81 3.90 -9.75
CA ILE A 189 -10.23 5.29 -9.61
C ILE A 189 -11.09 5.58 -10.81
N GLY A 190 -12.39 5.58 -10.59
CA GLY A 190 -13.40 5.73 -11.63
C GLY A 190 -14.22 7.00 -11.48
N GLY A 191 -15.22 7.12 -12.36
CA GLY A 191 -16.03 8.32 -12.47
C GLY A 191 -15.33 9.35 -13.35
N HIS A 192 -15.96 10.39 -13.72
CA HIS A 192 -15.46 11.43 -14.61
C HIS A 192 -14.15 12.06 -14.09
N LEU A 193 -12.98 11.55 -14.54
CA LEU A 193 -11.67 11.91 -13.99
C LEU A 193 -11.30 13.39 -14.30
N GLY A 194 -11.70 13.90 -15.45
CA GLY A 194 -11.43 15.27 -15.85
C GLY A 194 -9.95 15.59 -16.16
N THR A 195 -9.73 16.70 -16.80
CA THR A 195 -8.37 17.13 -17.24
C THR A 195 -7.48 17.51 -16.06
N ASN A 196 -8.05 18.08 -15.00
CA ASN A 196 -7.30 18.48 -13.81
C ASN A 196 -6.71 17.25 -13.09
N PHE A 197 -7.52 16.20 -12.88
CA PHE A 197 -7.04 14.95 -12.33
C PHE A 197 -5.91 14.34 -13.18
N ALA A 198 -6.13 14.27 -14.49
CA ALA A 198 -5.14 13.71 -15.41
C ALA A 198 -3.81 14.47 -15.36
N HIS A 199 -3.86 15.81 -15.36
CA HIS A 199 -2.68 16.66 -15.28
C HIS A 199 -1.93 16.48 -13.95
N ASN A 200 -2.64 16.59 -12.83
CA ASN A 200 -2.05 16.44 -11.51
C ASN A 200 -1.45 15.02 -11.31
N LEU A 201 -2.12 13.97 -11.80
CA LEU A 201 -1.58 12.62 -11.74
C LEU A 201 -0.27 12.50 -12.54
N MET A 202 -0.17 13.11 -13.73
CA MET A 202 1.08 13.09 -14.51
C MET A 202 2.20 13.82 -13.79
N ILE A 203 1.93 14.99 -13.21
CA ILE A 203 2.93 15.72 -12.42
C ILE A 203 3.44 14.85 -11.28
N GLN A 204 2.55 14.23 -10.51
CA GLN A 204 2.94 13.39 -9.37
C GLN A 204 3.65 12.10 -9.79
N THR A 205 3.26 11.49 -10.92
CA THR A 205 3.86 10.25 -11.41
C THR A 205 5.26 10.46 -11.95
N TYR A 206 5.51 11.60 -12.59
CA TYR A 206 6.77 11.90 -13.29
C TYR A 206 7.54 13.07 -12.66
N ASP A 207 7.26 13.38 -11.39
CA ASP A 207 7.99 14.42 -10.66
C ASP A 207 9.50 14.13 -10.62
N GLY A 208 10.29 15.16 -10.94
CA GLY A 208 11.73 15.03 -11.09
C GLY A 208 12.20 14.78 -12.53
N GLU A 209 11.31 14.53 -13.46
CA GLU A 209 11.63 14.38 -14.88
C GLU A 209 11.60 15.75 -15.59
N ASP A 210 12.68 16.15 -16.23
CA ASP A 210 12.82 17.48 -16.88
C ASP A 210 11.74 17.73 -17.94
N TRP A 211 11.29 16.67 -18.63
CA TRP A 211 10.34 16.81 -19.73
C TRP A 211 8.91 17.20 -19.31
N ILE A 212 8.53 17.00 -18.05
CA ILE A 212 7.19 17.39 -17.59
C ILE A 212 7.00 18.91 -17.55
N GLY A 213 8.09 19.67 -17.47
CA GLY A 213 8.10 21.10 -17.24
C GLY A 213 8.10 21.46 -15.77
N ASP A 214 7.79 22.71 -15.48
CA ASP A 214 7.84 23.30 -14.15
C ASP A 214 6.67 24.30 -13.93
N PRO A 215 6.53 24.91 -12.74
CA PRO A 215 5.47 25.90 -12.49
C PRO A 215 5.44 27.07 -13.47
N SER A 216 6.59 27.53 -14.00
CA SER A 216 6.66 28.69 -14.91
C SER A 216 5.96 28.43 -16.25
N ASN A 217 5.89 27.17 -16.68
CA ASN A 217 5.20 26.75 -17.90
C ASN A 217 3.93 25.90 -17.61
N SER A 218 3.46 25.91 -16.38
CA SER A 218 2.30 25.15 -15.90
C SER A 218 2.42 23.64 -16.18
N TYR A 219 3.63 23.09 -16.10
CA TYR A 219 3.92 21.69 -16.38
C TYR A 219 3.38 21.21 -17.75
N ALA A 220 3.69 21.97 -18.79
CA ALA A 220 3.15 21.75 -20.13
C ALA A 220 3.42 20.34 -20.70
N GLY A 221 4.58 19.73 -20.39
CA GLY A 221 4.91 18.37 -20.81
C GLY A 221 4.03 17.32 -20.11
N ALA A 222 3.75 17.50 -18.81
CA ALA A 222 2.81 16.65 -18.09
C ALA A 222 1.40 16.74 -18.67
N MET A 223 0.95 17.93 -19.08
CA MET A 223 -0.35 18.12 -19.74
C MET A 223 -0.41 17.39 -21.09
N GLN A 224 0.64 17.46 -21.91
CA GLN A 224 0.72 16.72 -23.18
C GLN A 224 0.65 15.21 -22.94
N LYS A 225 1.36 14.69 -21.92
CA LYS A 225 1.31 13.29 -21.54
C LYS A 225 -0.07 12.88 -21.06
N ALA A 226 -0.73 13.73 -20.26
CA ALA A 226 -2.09 13.49 -19.78
C ALA A 226 -3.08 13.32 -20.95
N GLN A 227 -3.03 14.17 -21.97
CA GLN A 227 -3.89 14.06 -23.16
C GLN A 227 -3.75 12.72 -23.89
N LEU A 228 -2.57 12.11 -23.87
CA LEU A 228 -2.30 10.83 -24.53
C LEU A 228 -2.72 9.63 -23.67
N CYS A 229 -2.61 9.75 -22.34
CA CYS A 229 -2.94 8.69 -21.38
C CYS A 229 -4.44 8.68 -21.01
N PHE A 230 -5.13 9.83 -21.13
CA PHE A 230 -6.53 10.04 -20.71
C PHE A 230 -7.43 10.40 -21.91
N ARG A 231 -7.33 9.63 -23.00
CA ARG A 231 -8.19 9.85 -24.18
C ARG A 231 -9.67 9.61 -23.88
N ASP A 232 -9.96 8.74 -22.93
CA ASP A 232 -11.30 8.48 -22.41
C ASP A 232 -11.31 8.78 -20.90
N ILE A 233 -11.85 9.96 -20.54
CA ILE A 233 -11.92 10.43 -19.16
C ILE A 233 -12.99 9.72 -18.32
N ASP A 234 -13.88 8.95 -18.92
CA ASP A 234 -14.90 8.17 -18.25
C ASP A 234 -14.39 6.75 -17.90
N ALA A 235 -13.32 6.30 -18.57
CA ALA A 235 -12.63 5.07 -18.20
C ALA A 235 -11.80 5.25 -16.93
N PRO A 236 -11.71 4.22 -16.05
CA PRO A 236 -10.98 4.34 -14.80
C PRO A 236 -9.46 4.34 -15.01
N THR A 237 -8.73 4.99 -14.11
CA THR A 237 -7.32 4.68 -13.83
C THR A 237 -7.27 3.54 -12.82
N VAL A 238 -6.40 2.55 -13.02
CA VAL A 238 -6.23 1.45 -12.09
C VAL A 238 -4.79 1.40 -11.59
N ALA A 239 -4.63 1.43 -10.28
CA ALA A 239 -3.36 1.22 -9.62
C ALA A 239 -3.29 -0.22 -9.09
N PHE A 240 -2.24 -0.97 -9.46
CA PHE A 240 -1.94 -2.27 -8.91
C PHE A 240 -0.68 -2.18 -8.05
N MET A 241 -0.69 -2.84 -6.92
CA MET A 241 0.49 -3.09 -6.10
C MET A 241 0.99 -4.50 -6.37
N VAL A 242 2.20 -4.60 -6.90
CA VAL A 242 2.82 -5.87 -7.31
C VAL A 242 4.20 -5.99 -6.69
N GLU A 243 4.53 -7.13 -6.15
CA GLU A 243 5.89 -7.46 -5.75
C GLU A 243 6.55 -8.28 -6.86
N PHE A 244 7.64 -7.75 -7.42
CA PHE A 244 8.44 -8.43 -8.44
C PHE A 244 9.67 -9.06 -7.81
N ASP A 245 10.12 -10.19 -8.33
CA ASP A 245 11.34 -10.85 -7.85
C ASP A 245 12.58 -10.00 -8.16
N ASP A 246 12.58 -9.37 -9.32
CA ASP A 246 13.65 -8.51 -9.83
C ASP A 246 13.14 -7.46 -10.83
N ASP A 247 14.04 -6.54 -11.22
CA ASP A 247 13.71 -5.47 -12.18
C ASP A 247 13.46 -6.01 -13.60
N GLU A 248 14.03 -7.15 -13.97
CA GLU A 248 13.79 -7.80 -15.25
C GLU A 248 12.35 -8.28 -15.38
N SER A 249 11.79 -8.84 -14.31
CA SER A 249 10.40 -9.28 -14.24
C SER A 249 9.42 -8.11 -14.38
N SER A 250 9.70 -6.98 -13.72
CA SER A 250 8.90 -5.76 -13.84
C SER A 250 8.96 -5.17 -15.26
N ARG A 251 10.15 -5.19 -15.89
CA ARG A 251 10.35 -4.72 -17.27
C ARG A 251 9.57 -5.58 -18.27
N LYS A 252 9.64 -6.92 -18.14
CA LYS A 252 8.87 -7.86 -18.99
C LYS A 252 7.37 -7.64 -18.86
N ALA A 253 6.86 -7.47 -17.64
CA ALA A 253 5.46 -7.15 -17.42
C ALA A 253 5.06 -5.84 -18.11
N LYS A 254 5.90 -4.79 -17.99
CA LYS A 254 5.69 -3.48 -18.63
C LYS A 254 5.61 -3.60 -20.16
N GLU A 255 6.52 -4.36 -20.75
CA GLU A 255 6.57 -4.60 -22.21
C GLU A 255 5.35 -5.39 -22.69
N GLU A 256 5.01 -6.50 -22.04
CA GLU A 256 3.86 -7.35 -22.41
C GLU A 256 2.52 -6.58 -22.29
N ILE A 257 2.36 -5.72 -21.28
CA ILE A 257 1.18 -4.85 -21.15
C ILE A 257 1.16 -3.80 -22.28
N ARG A 258 2.29 -3.20 -22.64
CA ARG A 258 2.36 -2.23 -23.75
C ARG A 258 2.03 -2.84 -25.09
N GLU A 259 2.48 -4.08 -25.34
CA GLU A 259 2.14 -4.85 -26.54
C GLU A 259 0.64 -5.18 -26.60
N LEU A 260 0.05 -5.60 -25.47
CA LEU A 260 -1.38 -5.91 -25.38
C LEU A 260 -2.28 -4.73 -25.84
N PHE A 261 -1.90 -3.50 -25.50
CA PHE A 261 -2.71 -2.32 -25.84
C PHE A 261 -2.29 -1.64 -27.16
N GLY A 262 -1.06 -1.83 -27.62
CA GLY A 262 -0.55 -1.24 -28.87
C GLY A 262 -0.47 0.29 -28.88
N VAL A 263 -0.50 0.94 -27.70
CA VAL A 263 -0.41 2.41 -27.55
C VAL A 263 0.88 2.84 -26.84
N GLY A 264 1.83 1.92 -26.72
CA GLY A 264 3.17 2.17 -26.16
C GLY A 264 3.11 2.62 -24.72
N ASN A 265 3.93 3.62 -24.38
CA ASN A 265 4.08 4.17 -23.03
C ASN A 265 2.89 5.00 -22.53
N HIS A 266 1.76 5.01 -23.28
CA HIS A 266 0.52 5.70 -22.86
C HIS A 266 -0.50 4.73 -22.23
N SER A 267 -0.20 3.42 -22.18
CA SER A 267 -1.05 2.41 -21.56
C SER A 267 -0.76 2.22 -20.08
N VAL A 268 0.52 2.11 -19.72
CA VAL A 268 0.95 1.70 -18.39
C VAL A 268 2.24 2.41 -17.96
N HIS A 269 2.30 2.74 -16.67
CA HIS A 269 3.53 3.10 -15.96
C HIS A 269 3.80 2.06 -14.87
N ILE A 270 5.02 1.57 -14.77
CA ILE A 270 5.55 0.81 -13.63
C ILE A 270 6.77 1.58 -13.16
N ASN A 271 6.78 1.98 -11.91
CA ASN A 271 7.91 2.71 -11.33
C ASN A 271 9.14 1.80 -11.13
N ASP A 272 10.31 2.40 -11.10
CA ASP A 272 11.57 1.66 -11.10
C ASP A 272 12.22 1.56 -9.70
N THR A 273 11.96 2.51 -8.81
CA THR A 273 12.59 2.59 -7.48
C THR A 273 11.61 2.41 -6.32
N PHE A 274 12.13 2.06 -5.14
CA PHE A 274 11.31 1.98 -3.93
C PHE A 274 10.81 3.36 -3.47
N GLU A 275 11.58 4.41 -3.67
CA GLU A 275 11.18 5.78 -3.34
C GLU A 275 9.95 6.18 -4.16
N GLU A 276 9.97 5.95 -5.46
CA GLU A 276 8.80 6.15 -6.33
C GLU A 276 7.62 5.25 -5.91
N THR A 277 7.87 3.98 -5.50
CA THR A 277 6.82 3.12 -4.96
C THR A 277 6.13 3.79 -3.78
N MET A 278 6.88 4.30 -2.81
CA MET A 278 6.31 4.96 -1.63
C MET A 278 5.56 6.24 -1.98
N LYS A 279 6.05 7.01 -2.95
CA LYS A 279 5.39 8.21 -3.47
C LYS A 279 4.06 7.87 -4.12
N LEU A 280 4.05 6.94 -5.07
CA LEU A 280 2.84 6.51 -5.77
C LEU A 280 1.85 5.76 -4.85
N ALA A 281 2.33 4.95 -3.91
CA ALA A 281 1.48 4.31 -2.91
C ALA A 281 0.76 5.36 -2.03
N ARG A 282 1.45 6.40 -1.57
CA ARG A 282 0.83 7.52 -0.85
C ARG A 282 -0.16 8.30 -1.71
N LEU A 283 0.10 8.40 -3.01
CA LEU A 283 -0.82 9.05 -3.94
C LEU A 283 -2.11 8.24 -4.12
N PHE A 284 -1.99 6.95 -4.44
CA PHE A 284 -3.14 6.13 -4.78
C PHE A 284 -3.90 5.58 -3.56
N PHE A 285 -3.18 5.21 -2.49
CA PHE A 285 -3.74 4.58 -1.29
C PHE A 285 -3.97 5.59 -0.16
N ASN A 286 -4.22 6.85 -0.52
CA ASN A 286 -4.64 7.89 0.42
C ASN A 286 -5.73 8.75 -0.24
N LYS A 287 -6.89 8.78 0.41
CA LYS A 287 -8.06 9.51 -0.07
C LYS A 287 -7.78 11.01 -0.27
N ASN A 288 -7.02 11.63 0.64
CA ASN A 288 -6.72 13.07 0.56
C ASN A 288 -5.81 13.38 -0.62
N SER A 289 -4.83 12.52 -0.91
CA SER A 289 -3.97 12.68 -2.09
C SER A 289 -4.76 12.58 -3.40
N LEU A 290 -5.74 11.67 -3.46
CA LEU A 290 -6.63 11.58 -4.62
C LEU A 290 -7.54 12.80 -4.75
N ILE A 291 -8.09 13.32 -3.63
CA ILE A 291 -8.86 14.58 -3.63
C ILE A 291 -7.99 15.71 -4.16
N PHE A 292 -6.71 15.76 -3.75
CA PHE A 292 -5.77 16.72 -4.31
C PHE A 292 -5.65 16.60 -5.83
N CYS A 293 -5.51 15.40 -6.41
CA CYS A 293 -5.46 15.22 -7.86
C CYS A 293 -6.70 15.76 -8.57
N PHE A 294 -7.89 15.66 -7.97
CA PHE A 294 -9.11 16.19 -8.54
C PHE A 294 -9.20 17.73 -8.47
N TYR A 295 -8.74 18.35 -7.38
CA TYR A 295 -9.04 19.74 -7.05
C TYR A 295 -7.81 20.63 -6.85
N GLY A 296 -6.62 20.06 -6.76
CA GLY A 296 -5.38 20.81 -6.64
C GLY A 296 -5.10 21.67 -7.86
N LYS A 297 -4.50 22.85 -7.64
CA LYS A 297 -4.14 23.79 -8.69
C LYS A 297 -2.63 23.90 -8.80
N VAL A 298 -2.13 23.73 -10.01
CA VAL A 298 -0.68 23.74 -10.32
C VAL A 298 0.00 25.03 -9.85
N GLU A 299 -0.65 26.16 -10.00
CA GLU A 299 -0.13 27.47 -9.59
C GLU A 299 0.15 27.63 -8.09
N ASN A 300 -0.38 26.75 -7.26
CA ASN A 300 -0.17 26.79 -5.81
C ASN A 300 1.04 25.97 -5.35
N PHE A 301 1.65 25.15 -6.19
CA PHE A 301 2.73 24.23 -5.80
C PHE A 301 4.00 24.95 -5.38
N GLU A 302 4.44 25.93 -6.17
CA GLU A 302 5.70 26.65 -5.89
C GLU A 302 5.64 27.39 -4.55
N ASN A 303 4.58 28.18 -4.33
CA ASN A 303 4.42 28.93 -3.09
C ASN A 303 4.31 28.05 -1.87
N PHE A 304 3.59 26.92 -1.98
CA PHE A 304 3.42 25.99 -0.86
C PHE A 304 4.74 25.32 -0.48
N ARG A 305 5.52 24.83 -1.46
CA ARG A 305 6.80 24.17 -1.21
C ARG A 305 7.78 25.12 -0.53
N GLY A 306 7.89 26.36 -1.03
CA GLY A 306 8.73 27.38 -0.41
C GLY A 306 8.32 27.70 1.03
N MET A 307 7.03 27.83 1.30
CA MET A 307 6.50 28.02 2.67
C MET A 307 6.79 26.82 3.57
N LEU A 308 6.68 25.59 3.07
CA LEU A 308 6.97 24.38 3.81
C LEU A 308 8.47 24.28 4.14
N ASP A 309 9.34 24.55 3.19
CA ASP A 309 10.79 24.54 3.36
C ASP A 309 11.24 25.60 4.39
N GLU A 310 10.66 26.80 4.33
CA GLU A 310 10.90 27.86 5.32
C GLU A 310 10.45 27.44 6.72
N TYR A 311 9.27 26.85 6.82
CA TYR A 311 8.74 26.34 8.08
C TYR A 311 9.60 25.21 8.65
N GLN A 312 9.98 24.23 7.82
CA GLN A 312 10.87 23.14 8.20
C GLN A 312 12.23 23.64 8.69
N SER A 313 12.79 24.64 7.99
CA SER A 313 14.06 25.25 8.39
C SER A 313 13.97 25.96 9.74
N GLY A 314 12.78 26.50 10.08
CA GLY A 314 12.53 27.20 11.35
C GLY A 314 12.36 26.27 12.55
N ILE A 315 11.90 25.04 12.35
CA ILE A 315 11.70 24.05 13.43
C ILE A 315 12.92 23.16 13.71
N GLY A 316 13.94 23.17 12.84
CA GLY A 316 15.14 22.36 13.01
C GLY A 316 14.88 20.85 12.94
N ASP A 317 15.61 20.06 13.75
CA ASP A 317 15.55 18.59 13.74
C ASP A 317 14.22 18.00 14.24
N GLY A 318 13.24 18.81 14.62
CA GLY A 318 11.87 18.42 14.99
C GLY A 318 10.92 18.19 13.80
N ASN A 319 11.42 18.10 12.61
CA ASN A 319 10.65 18.01 11.35
C ASN A 319 9.65 16.85 11.25
N GLU A 320 9.87 15.78 12.03
CA GLU A 320 8.96 14.62 12.01
C GLU A 320 7.65 14.87 12.78
N ASP A 321 7.55 15.99 13.46
CA ASP A 321 6.53 16.22 14.47
C ASP A 321 5.42 17.20 14.04
N PHE A 322 5.38 17.67 12.80
CA PHE A 322 4.29 18.53 12.33
C PHE A 322 3.40 17.90 11.27
N CYS A 323 2.19 18.34 11.21
CA CYS A 323 1.19 17.91 10.24
C CYS A 323 0.59 19.14 9.55
N VAL A 324 0.59 19.13 8.23
CA VAL A 324 -0.10 20.15 7.42
C VAL A 324 -1.58 19.81 7.36
N THR A 325 -2.44 20.73 7.73
CA THR A 325 -3.89 20.52 7.84
C THR A 325 -4.70 21.57 7.07
N ALA A 326 -6.00 21.38 7.00
CA ALA A 326 -6.97 22.31 6.43
C ALA A 326 -6.75 22.60 4.93
N SER A 327 -6.99 23.84 4.51
CA SER A 327 -6.93 24.25 3.10
C SER A 327 -5.53 24.11 2.46
N SER A 328 -4.47 24.11 3.26
CA SER A 328 -3.11 23.91 2.75
C SER A 328 -2.89 22.49 2.23
N VAL A 329 -3.60 21.48 2.74
CA VAL A 329 -3.57 20.11 2.20
C VAL A 329 -4.22 20.04 0.81
N LEU A 330 -5.17 20.91 0.53
CA LEU A 330 -5.86 20.98 -0.77
C LEU A 330 -5.13 21.85 -1.80
N SER A 331 -4.10 22.57 -1.39
CA SER A 331 -3.27 23.41 -2.26
C SER A 331 -1.90 22.81 -2.57
N MET A 332 -1.63 21.58 -2.08
CA MET A 332 -0.45 20.77 -2.45
C MET A 332 -0.74 20.01 -3.78
#